data_60b788fd66855f8f681f6d8f6a617340
#
_entry.id   60b788fd66855f8f681f6d8f6a617340
#
_cell.length_a   1.000
_cell.length_b   1.000
_cell.length_c   1.000
_cell.angle_alpha   90.00
_cell.angle_beta   90.00
_cell.angle_gamma   90.00
#
_symmetry.space_group_name_H-M   'P 1'
#
loop_
_entity.id
_entity.type
_entity.pdbx_description
1 polymer ?
#
loop_
_entity_poly.entity_id
_entity_poly.type
_entity_poly.pdbx_seq_one_letter_code
_entity_poly.pdbx_strand_id
1 'polypeptide(L)'
;MSAAIIDLYTDFLISSTGATTATGLSTLLKGSISHDQVTRFLSGDVCSSSDLWRMVKPLVREIEGEDGVLIVDDSIEEKPYTDENEIVCWHWDHSKGRSVKGINFVTALYQVGEMALPVAFELVHKTELVLDPKTGKEKRKSSQTKNDQCRQMLKVCGRNGLQFRYVLADTWYACAETMCYIREDLSKGGRDIHFVMPLKSNRNIALSLADKKAGNWEKLETLSLEGHMLHEIWLEEVNFPLLLCKQVFTNEDGSSSVLYLVSSDTSLSWERMTNLYQRRWKVEEYHKSLKQNASLEKSPTRTVTTQTNHFFACLLAYIKLEKLKVQTKLNHYALKTKIYFSGLQHAFQELQAMQYHSTGKTVTA
;
A
#
# COMPACT_ATOMS: atom_id res chain seq x y z
N MET A 1 -23.14 -8.24 -1.63
CA MET A 1 -22.15 -8.85 -2.54
C MET A 1 -22.18 -10.36 -2.35
N SER A 2 -22.28 -11.19 -3.42
CA SER A 2 -22.26 -12.65 -3.28
C SER A 2 -20.86 -13.13 -2.91
N ALA A 3 -20.71 -13.75 -1.74
CA ALA A 3 -19.42 -14.26 -1.25
C ALA A 3 -18.78 -15.26 -2.24
N ALA A 4 -19.58 -16.05 -2.93
CA ALA A 4 -19.09 -17.02 -3.92
C ALA A 4 -18.48 -16.35 -5.16
N ILE A 5 -19.07 -15.26 -5.67
CA ILE A 5 -18.54 -14.58 -6.88
C ILE A 5 -17.23 -13.86 -6.57
N ILE A 6 -17.12 -13.19 -5.41
CA ILE A 6 -15.87 -12.50 -5.05
C ILE A 6 -14.74 -13.50 -4.81
N ASP A 7 -15.05 -14.67 -4.25
CA ASP A 7 -14.06 -15.73 -4.02
C ASP A 7 -13.48 -16.25 -5.35
N LEU A 8 -14.36 -16.59 -6.32
CA LEU A 8 -13.96 -17.01 -7.66
C LEU A 8 -13.25 -15.91 -8.44
N TYR A 9 -13.68 -14.65 -8.31
CA TYR A 9 -13.03 -13.53 -8.98
C TYR A 9 -11.62 -13.30 -8.43
N THR A 10 -11.41 -13.39 -7.12
CA THR A 10 -10.08 -13.26 -6.53
C THR A 10 -9.15 -14.41 -6.91
N ASP A 11 -9.65 -15.64 -7.05
CA ASP A 11 -8.88 -16.77 -7.57
C ASP A 11 -8.49 -16.55 -9.05
N PHE A 12 -9.42 -16.00 -9.85
CA PHE A 12 -9.14 -15.61 -11.22
C PHE A 12 -8.05 -14.53 -11.30
N LEU A 13 -8.07 -13.51 -10.41
CA LEU A 13 -7.02 -12.49 -10.34
C LEU A 13 -5.64 -13.09 -10.04
N ILE A 14 -5.57 -14.07 -9.14
CA ILE A 14 -4.33 -14.74 -8.79
C ILE A 14 -3.83 -15.61 -9.95
N SER A 15 -4.72 -16.36 -10.61
CA SER A 15 -4.34 -17.31 -11.65
C SER A 15 -4.10 -16.66 -13.02
N SER A 16 -4.65 -15.47 -13.28
CA SER A 16 -4.57 -14.82 -14.58
C SER A 16 -3.17 -14.30 -14.92
N THR A 17 -2.76 -14.47 -16.18
CA THR A 17 -1.54 -13.91 -16.77
C THR A 17 -1.82 -12.74 -17.71
N GLY A 18 -3.05 -12.61 -18.22
CA GLY A 18 -3.52 -11.56 -19.13
C GLY A 18 -4.57 -10.65 -18.53
N ALA A 19 -5.34 -9.96 -19.37
CA ALA A 19 -6.42 -9.08 -18.94
C ALA A 19 -7.51 -9.85 -18.18
N THR A 20 -7.96 -9.28 -17.04
CA THR A 20 -8.95 -9.89 -16.15
C THR A 20 -10.37 -9.50 -16.54
N THR A 21 -10.83 -9.99 -17.70
CA THR A 21 -12.15 -9.66 -18.26
C THR A 21 -13.25 -10.53 -17.63
N ALA A 22 -14.48 -10.00 -17.56
CA ALA A 22 -15.65 -10.76 -17.13
C ALA A 22 -15.91 -11.98 -18.04
N THR A 23 -15.72 -11.82 -19.36
CA THR A 23 -15.81 -12.91 -20.34
C THR A 23 -14.75 -13.98 -20.10
N GLY A 24 -13.49 -13.58 -19.78
CA GLY A 24 -12.41 -14.50 -19.48
C GLY A 24 -12.72 -15.40 -18.27
N LEU A 25 -13.26 -14.83 -17.18
CA LEU A 25 -13.69 -15.61 -16.03
C LEU A 25 -14.86 -16.55 -16.37
N SER A 26 -15.87 -16.06 -17.10
CA SER A 26 -17.01 -16.89 -17.52
C SER A 26 -16.55 -18.08 -18.38
N THR A 27 -15.62 -17.84 -19.33
CA THR A 27 -15.06 -18.91 -20.16
C THR A 27 -14.26 -19.93 -19.35
N LEU A 28 -13.42 -19.46 -18.43
CA LEU A 28 -12.63 -20.31 -17.52
C LEU A 28 -13.54 -21.25 -16.71
N LEU A 29 -14.69 -20.74 -16.26
CA LEU A 29 -15.68 -21.48 -15.49
C LEU A 29 -16.71 -22.24 -16.34
N LYS A 30 -16.47 -22.36 -17.68
CA LYS A 30 -17.36 -23.04 -18.65
C LYS A 30 -18.81 -22.53 -18.59
N GLY A 31 -18.99 -21.23 -18.34
CA GLY A 31 -20.29 -20.59 -18.29
C GLY A 31 -21.11 -20.82 -17.01
N SER A 32 -20.56 -21.49 -16.00
CA SER A 32 -21.24 -21.68 -14.70
C SER A 32 -21.55 -20.34 -13.99
N ILE A 33 -20.77 -19.30 -14.30
CA ILE A 33 -21.05 -17.90 -13.97
C ILE A 33 -20.99 -17.12 -15.29
N SER A 34 -22.06 -16.39 -15.60
CA SER A 34 -22.10 -15.57 -16.83
C SER A 34 -21.25 -14.32 -16.70
N HIS A 35 -20.76 -13.79 -17.81
CA HIS A 35 -20.05 -12.52 -17.84
C HIS A 35 -20.90 -11.35 -17.27
N ASP A 36 -22.22 -11.38 -17.45
CA ASP A 36 -23.13 -10.38 -16.89
C ASP A 36 -23.18 -10.43 -15.34
N GLN A 37 -23.09 -11.64 -14.74
CA GLN A 37 -23.01 -11.77 -13.31
C GLN A 37 -21.71 -11.17 -12.75
N VAL A 38 -20.59 -11.36 -13.44
CA VAL A 38 -19.29 -10.74 -13.07
C VAL A 38 -19.36 -9.23 -13.25
N THR A 39 -19.93 -8.74 -14.34
CA THR A 39 -20.10 -7.31 -14.61
C THR A 39 -21.00 -6.65 -13.57
N ARG A 40 -22.14 -7.26 -13.24
CA ARG A 40 -23.03 -6.78 -12.17
C ARG A 40 -22.37 -6.79 -10.80
N PHE A 41 -21.52 -7.78 -10.53
CA PHE A 41 -20.72 -7.83 -9.30
C PHE A 41 -19.78 -6.62 -9.22
N LEU A 42 -19.02 -6.32 -10.30
CA LEU A 42 -18.07 -5.19 -10.32
C LEU A 42 -18.79 -3.83 -10.34
N SER A 43 -19.98 -3.73 -10.92
CA SER A 43 -20.76 -2.48 -11.00
C SER A 43 -21.78 -2.31 -9.85
N GLY A 44 -21.78 -3.22 -8.88
CA GLY A 44 -22.63 -3.14 -7.69
C GLY A 44 -22.21 -2.06 -6.70
N ASP A 45 -22.65 -2.19 -5.45
CA ASP A 45 -22.28 -1.24 -4.40
C ASP A 45 -20.78 -1.08 -4.24
N VAL A 46 -20.32 0.16 -4.09
CA VAL A 46 -18.91 0.49 -3.94
C VAL A 46 -18.37 -0.07 -2.63
N CYS A 47 -17.35 -0.89 -2.73
CA CYS A 47 -16.67 -1.46 -1.57
C CYS A 47 -15.76 -0.42 -0.89
N SER A 48 -15.75 -0.44 0.42
CA SER A 48 -15.05 0.51 1.29
C SER A 48 -14.01 -0.16 2.20
N SER A 49 -13.21 0.64 2.90
CA SER A 49 -12.35 0.17 4.00
C SER A 49 -13.10 -0.60 5.08
N SER A 50 -14.38 -0.27 5.33
CA SER A 50 -15.22 -1.00 6.29
C SER A 50 -15.51 -2.43 5.82
N ASP A 51 -15.73 -2.61 4.50
CA ASP A 51 -15.93 -3.93 3.92
C ASP A 51 -14.64 -4.74 3.95
N LEU A 52 -13.50 -4.12 3.63
CA LEU A 52 -12.19 -4.75 3.76
C LEU A 52 -11.95 -5.23 5.20
N TRP A 53 -12.17 -4.35 6.18
CA TRP A 53 -11.98 -4.69 7.59
C TRP A 53 -12.87 -5.87 8.00
N ARG A 54 -14.15 -5.91 7.59
CA ARG A 54 -15.05 -7.01 7.89
C ARG A 54 -14.51 -8.35 7.40
N MET A 55 -13.86 -8.37 6.24
CA MET A 55 -13.30 -9.58 5.64
C MET A 55 -11.95 -9.98 6.22
N VAL A 56 -11.09 -9.02 6.54
CA VAL A 56 -9.73 -9.31 7.04
C VAL A 56 -9.68 -9.48 8.56
N LYS A 57 -10.64 -8.92 9.29
CA LYS A 57 -10.69 -8.92 10.76
C LYS A 57 -10.45 -10.30 11.40
N PRO A 58 -11.10 -11.40 10.97
CA PRO A 58 -10.84 -12.71 11.58
C PRO A 58 -9.35 -13.08 11.53
N LEU A 59 -8.72 -12.92 10.36
CA LEU A 59 -7.31 -13.23 10.18
C LEU A 59 -6.41 -12.28 10.99
N VAL A 60 -6.74 -10.99 11.05
CA VAL A 60 -5.99 -10.04 11.88
C VAL A 60 -6.03 -10.45 13.34
N ARG A 61 -7.21 -10.84 13.87
CA ARG A 61 -7.37 -11.28 15.27
C ARG A 61 -6.60 -12.57 15.61
N GLU A 62 -6.32 -13.41 14.62
CA GLU A 62 -5.50 -14.60 14.81
C GLU A 62 -4.00 -14.29 14.93
N ILE A 63 -3.55 -13.21 14.28
CA ILE A 63 -2.11 -12.91 14.15
C ILE A 63 -1.67 -11.67 14.92
N GLU A 64 -2.60 -10.79 15.36
CA GLU A 64 -2.22 -9.54 16.02
C GLU A 64 -1.46 -9.77 17.32
N GLY A 65 -0.49 -8.90 17.59
CA GLY A 65 0.37 -8.98 18.75
C GLY A 65 1.09 -7.66 19.04
N GLU A 66 1.81 -7.62 20.13
CA GLU A 66 2.53 -6.43 20.62
C GLU A 66 3.58 -5.90 19.63
N ASP A 67 4.16 -6.79 18.81
CA ASP A 67 5.13 -6.44 17.78
C ASP A 67 4.48 -5.90 16.48
N GLY A 68 3.16 -5.77 16.44
CA GLY A 68 2.43 -5.25 15.30
C GLY A 68 2.84 -3.81 14.98
N VAL A 69 3.01 -3.52 13.69
CA VAL A 69 3.21 -2.14 13.18
C VAL A 69 2.18 -1.84 12.10
N LEU A 70 1.79 -0.57 12.02
CA LEU A 70 0.91 -0.07 10.97
C LEU A 70 1.74 0.77 10.00
N ILE A 71 1.78 0.37 8.74
CA ILE A 71 2.55 1.05 7.68
C ILE A 71 1.56 1.77 6.78
N VAL A 72 1.74 3.08 6.58
CA VAL A 72 0.91 3.87 5.67
C VAL A 72 1.76 4.35 4.52
N ASP A 73 1.28 4.10 3.30
CA ASP A 73 1.93 4.56 2.08
C ASP A 73 0.91 4.66 0.94
N ASP A 74 1.30 5.34 -0.15
CA ASP A 74 0.49 5.43 -1.36
C ASP A 74 1.23 4.92 -2.60
N SER A 75 0.44 4.53 -3.58
CA SER A 75 0.97 4.15 -4.89
C SER A 75 0.02 4.59 -5.99
N ILE A 76 0.54 4.66 -7.22
CA ILE A 76 -0.24 5.00 -8.40
C ILE A 76 -0.31 3.77 -9.31
N GLU A 77 -1.52 3.43 -9.69
CA GLU A 77 -1.80 2.47 -10.77
C GLU A 77 -2.04 3.25 -12.06
N GLU A 78 -1.12 3.17 -13.02
CA GLU A 78 -1.23 3.91 -14.28
C GLU A 78 -2.37 3.38 -15.16
N LYS A 79 -3.20 4.30 -15.68
CA LYS A 79 -4.30 4.03 -16.61
C LYS A 79 -4.22 5.01 -17.81
N PRO A 80 -3.15 4.95 -18.61
CA PRO A 80 -2.90 5.96 -19.64
C PRO A 80 -3.99 6.01 -20.73
N TYR A 81 -4.67 4.88 -20.98
CA TYR A 81 -5.69 4.74 -22.04
C TYR A 81 -7.12 4.85 -21.54
N THR A 82 -7.33 5.11 -20.25
CA THR A 82 -8.67 5.34 -19.67
C THR A 82 -8.96 6.83 -19.64
N ASP A 83 -10.19 7.21 -19.97
CA ASP A 83 -10.62 8.61 -19.86
C ASP A 83 -10.56 9.10 -18.42
N GLU A 84 -10.30 10.40 -18.24
CA GLU A 84 -10.28 11.00 -16.91
C GLU A 84 -11.66 10.93 -16.23
N ASN A 85 -11.63 10.54 -14.98
CA ASN A 85 -12.78 10.56 -14.08
C ASN A 85 -12.32 10.98 -12.68
N GLU A 86 -13.15 10.85 -11.66
CA GLU A 86 -12.83 11.29 -10.30
C GLU A 86 -11.65 10.55 -9.66
N ILE A 87 -11.35 9.32 -10.06
CA ILE A 87 -10.23 8.52 -9.54
C ILE A 87 -9.12 8.31 -10.56
N VAL A 88 -9.41 8.31 -11.85
CA VAL A 88 -8.40 8.26 -12.92
C VAL A 88 -8.04 9.67 -13.29
N CYS A 89 -6.98 10.19 -12.70
CA CYS A 89 -6.55 11.59 -12.83
C CYS A 89 -5.03 11.67 -13.02
N TRP A 90 -4.55 12.89 -13.26
CA TRP A 90 -3.11 13.17 -13.28
C TRP A 90 -2.57 13.30 -11.86
N HIS A 91 -1.49 12.55 -11.57
CA HIS A 91 -0.76 12.57 -10.31
C HIS A 91 0.72 12.74 -10.59
N TRP A 92 1.44 13.43 -9.70
CA TRP A 92 2.88 13.49 -9.74
C TRP A 92 3.45 12.18 -9.18
N ASP A 93 4.21 11.46 -9.98
CA ASP A 93 4.94 10.26 -9.58
C ASP A 93 6.38 10.63 -9.25
N HIS A 94 6.71 10.62 -7.96
CA HIS A 94 8.05 10.98 -7.48
C HIS A 94 9.13 10.00 -7.94
N SER A 95 8.80 8.73 -8.09
CA SER A 95 9.74 7.70 -8.55
C SER A 95 10.13 7.86 -10.02
N LYS A 96 9.21 8.43 -10.83
CA LYS A 96 9.41 8.67 -12.26
C LYS A 96 9.76 10.11 -12.60
N GLY A 97 9.68 11.03 -11.63
CA GLY A 97 9.92 12.45 -11.82
C GLY A 97 8.99 13.12 -12.87
N ARG A 98 7.78 12.57 -13.07
CA ARG A 98 6.80 13.07 -14.04
C ARG A 98 5.36 12.88 -13.59
N SER A 99 4.45 13.63 -14.21
CA SER A 99 3.02 13.37 -14.05
C SER A 99 2.60 12.13 -14.82
N VAL A 100 1.79 11.30 -14.19
CA VAL A 100 1.18 10.10 -14.77
C VAL A 100 -0.33 10.15 -14.58
N LYS A 101 -1.08 9.61 -15.55
CA LYS A 101 -2.53 9.43 -15.44
C LYS A 101 -2.83 8.06 -14.87
N GLY A 102 -3.57 8.01 -13.76
CA GLY A 102 -3.87 6.75 -13.08
C GLY A 102 -4.73 6.92 -11.84
N ILE A 103 -4.83 5.86 -11.09
CA ILE A 103 -5.52 5.78 -9.81
C ILE A 103 -4.47 5.86 -8.71
N ASN A 104 -4.51 6.92 -7.91
CA ASN A 104 -3.70 6.98 -6.69
C ASN A 104 -4.50 6.41 -5.53
N PHE A 105 -3.88 5.53 -4.76
CA PHE A 105 -4.48 4.89 -3.60
C PHE A 105 -3.54 4.95 -2.40
N VAL A 106 -4.11 5.20 -1.24
CA VAL A 106 -3.42 5.17 0.05
C VAL A 106 -3.87 3.92 0.79
N THR A 107 -2.95 3.19 1.40
CA THR A 107 -3.27 1.98 2.15
C THR A 107 -2.61 1.98 3.53
N ALA A 108 -3.33 1.42 4.51
CA ALA A 108 -2.78 1.06 5.81
C ALA A 108 -2.55 -0.45 5.82
N LEU A 109 -1.28 -0.83 5.94
CA LEU A 109 -0.81 -2.21 5.96
C LEU A 109 -0.43 -2.59 7.39
N TYR A 110 -1.08 -3.59 7.96
CA TYR A 110 -0.74 -4.14 9.26
C TYR A 110 0.29 -5.25 9.10
N GLN A 111 1.46 -5.10 9.72
CA GLN A 111 2.54 -6.08 9.61
C GLN A 111 2.89 -6.64 10.99
N VAL A 112 2.88 -7.96 11.10
CA VAL A 112 3.32 -8.73 12.28
C VAL A 112 4.01 -10.01 11.81
N GLY A 113 5.18 -10.31 12.35
CA GLY A 113 6.01 -11.42 11.86
C GLY A 113 6.23 -11.35 10.35
N GLU A 114 5.94 -12.43 9.65
CA GLU A 114 6.07 -12.53 8.19
C GLU A 114 4.83 -12.06 7.41
N MET A 115 3.70 -11.79 8.09
CA MET A 115 2.45 -11.37 7.44
C MET A 115 2.32 -9.87 7.36
N ALA A 116 1.81 -9.40 6.23
CA ALA A 116 1.49 -8.00 6.00
C ALA A 116 0.11 -7.90 5.33
N LEU A 117 -0.89 -7.41 6.06
CA LEU A 117 -2.29 -7.41 5.64
C LEU A 117 -2.82 -5.99 5.44
N PRO A 118 -3.43 -5.65 4.28
CA PRO A 118 -4.13 -4.37 4.13
C PRO A 118 -5.36 -4.36 5.06
N VAL A 119 -5.46 -3.35 5.92
CA VAL A 119 -6.55 -3.21 6.91
C VAL A 119 -7.43 -2.00 6.65
N ALA A 120 -6.95 -1.04 5.85
CA ALA A 120 -7.72 0.08 5.34
C ALA A 120 -7.14 0.56 4.01
N PHE A 121 -7.96 1.19 3.18
CA PHE A 121 -7.57 1.81 1.93
C PHE A 121 -8.45 3.02 1.61
N GLU A 122 -7.90 3.96 0.85
CA GLU A 122 -8.62 5.08 0.27
C GLU A 122 -8.13 5.30 -1.15
N LEU A 123 -9.05 5.51 -2.09
CA LEU A 123 -8.72 6.02 -3.42
C LEU A 123 -8.73 7.54 -3.38
N VAL A 124 -7.75 8.17 -4.03
CA VAL A 124 -7.70 9.63 -4.10
C VAL A 124 -8.74 10.12 -5.10
N HIS A 125 -9.86 10.64 -4.61
CA HIS A 125 -10.90 11.26 -5.42
C HIS A 125 -10.57 12.73 -5.69
N LYS A 126 -10.57 13.11 -6.97
CA LYS A 126 -10.43 14.51 -7.42
C LYS A 126 -11.74 14.97 -8.06
N THR A 127 -12.64 15.43 -7.23
CA THR A 127 -14.01 15.81 -7.62
C THR A 127 -14.14 17.27 -8.07
N GLU A 128 -13.22 18.15 -7.63
CA GLU A 128 -13.25 19.57 -7.94
C GLU A 128 -12.51 19.85 -9.26
N LEU A 129 -13.08 20.70 -10.13
CA LEU A 129 -12.43 21.25 -11.31
C LEU A 129 -11.94 22.65 -10.97
N VAL A 130 -10.64 22.89 -11.12
CA VAL A 130 -10.01 24.20 -10.86
C VAL A 130 -9.15 24.60 -12.05
N LEU A 131 -9.10 25.91 -12.35
CA LEU A 131 -8.19 26.45 -13.35
C LEU A 131 -6.77 26.51 -12.78
N ASP A 132 -5.81 25.94 -13.49
CA ASP A 132 -4.41 26.08 -13.14
C ASP A 132 -3.95 27.52 -13.46
N PRO A 133 -3.52 28.32 -12.45
CA PRO A 133 -3.18 29.72 -12.66
C PRO A 133 -1.96 29.94 -13.56
N LYS A 134 -1.12 28.90 -13.74
CA LYS A 134 0.09 28.97 -14.57
C LYS A 134 -0.18 28.63 -16.04
N THR A 135 -1.07 27.68 -16.28
CA THR A 135 -1.30 27.14 -17.62
C THR A 135 -2.66 27.51 -18.22
N GLY A 136 -3.60 28.05 -17.41
CA GLY A 136 -4.97 28.35 -17.80
C GLY A 136 -5.82 27.11 -18.13
N LYS A 137 -5.30 25.89 -17.88
CA LYS A 137 -6.01 24.64 -18.14
C LYS A 137 -6.79 24.19 -16.91
N GLU A 138 -7.93 23.56 -17.15
CA GLU A 138 -8.66 22.88 -16.09
C GLU A 138 -7.86 21.68 -15.58
N LYS A 139 -7.82 21.52 -14.27
CA LYS A 139 -7.27 20.35 -13.59
C LYS A 139 -8.19 19.88 -12.47
N ARG A 140 -8.23 18.59 -12.25
CA ARG A 140 -8.95 18.01 -11.12
C ARG A 140 -8.16 18.16 -9.83
N LYS A 141 -8.86 18.49 -8.73
CA LYS A 141 -8.31 18.62 -7.38
C LYS A 141 -9.12 17.79 -6.40
N SER A 142 -8.47 17.25 -5.39
CA SER A 142 -9.11 16.58 -4.26
C SER A 142 -9.44 17.60 -3.18
N SER A 143 -10.60 17.45 -2.55
CA SER A 143 -10.99 18.21 -1.34
C SER A 143 -10.23 17.78 -0.09
N GLN A 144 -9.67 16.56 -0.08
CA GLN A 144 -8.88 16.00 1.01
C GLN A 144 -7.44 15.77 0.57
N THR A 145 -6.49 16.03 1.47
CA THR A 145 -5.08 15.69 1.26
C THR A 145 -4.82 14.22 1.58
N LYS A 146 -3.74 13.64 1.06
CA LYS A 146 -3.31 12.28 1.45
C LYS A 146 -2.98 12.19 2.96
N ASN A 147 -2.53 13.28 3.57
CA ASN A 147 -2.32 13.35 5.02
C ASN A 147 -3.64 13.27 5.81
N ASP A 148 -4.73 13.88 5.31
CA ASP A 148 -6.06 13.73 5.90
C ASP A 148 -6.56 12.30 5.78
N GLN A 149 -6.40 11.68 4.60
CA GLN A 149 -6.75 10.28 4.37
C GLN A 149 -5.94 9.34 5.28
N CYS A 150 -4.64 9.60 5.45
CA CYS A 150 -3.79 8.87 6.39
C CYS A 150 -4.35 8.94 7.81
N ARG A 151 -4.60 10.15 8.35
CA ARG A 151 -5.17 10.32 9.70
C ARG A 151 -6.53 9.65 9.85
N GLN A 152 -7.38 9.72 8.81
CA GLN A 152 -8.68 9.05 8.81
C GLN A 152 -8.55 7.52 8.87
N MET A 153 -7.63 6.93 8.11
CA MET A 153 -7.36 5.48 8.18
C MET A 153 -6.80 5.07 9.55
N LEU A 154 -5.86 5.85 10.11
CA LEU A 154 -5.34 5.62 11.46
C LEU A 154 -6.46 5.64 12.50
N LYS A 155 -7.40 6.60 12.39
CA LYS A 155 -8.58 6.70 13.24
C LYS A 155 -9.46 5.46 13.15
N VAL A 156 -9.69 4.96 11.94
CA VAL A 156 -10.48 3.74 11.71
C VAL A 156 -9.78 2.52 12.31
N CYS A 157 -8.46 2.37 12.10
CA CYS A 157 -7.66 1.29 12.71
C CYS A 157 -7.73 1.33 14.24
N GLY A 158 -7.62 2.52 14.84
CA GLY A 158 -7.77 2.71 16.27
C GLY A 158 -9.15 2.32 16.80
N ARG A 159 -10.23 2.77 16.14
CA ARG A 159 -11.62 2.41 16.48
C ARG A 159 -11.91 0.92 16.33
N ASN A 160 -11.28 0.27 15.37
CA ASN A 160 -11.38 -1.16 15.18
C ASN A 160 -10.64 -1.96 16.26
N GLY A 161 -9.96 -1.31 17.19
CA GLY A 161 -9.21 -1.95 18.26
C GLY A 161 -8.01 -2.76 17.76
N LEU A 162 -7.42 -2.36 16.61
CA LEU A 162 -6.22 -2.99 16.08
C LEU A 162 -5.04 -2.78 17.04
N GLN A 163 -4.32 -3.84 17.36
CA GLN A 163 -3.17 -3.80 18.27
C GLN A 163 -1.89 -3.53 17.48
N PHE A 164 -1.29 -2.37 17.69
CA PHE A 164 0.01 -1.99 17.15
C PHE A 164 0.66 -0.94 18.05
N ARG A 165 1.97 -0.90 18.08
CA ARG A 165 2.74 0.07 18.87
C ARG A 165 3.33 1.18 18.03
N TYR A 166 3.66 0.92 16.77
CA TYR A 166 4.31 1.90 15.91
C TYR A 166 3.54 2.12 14.61
N VAL A 167 3.48 3.39 14.19
CA VAL A 167 3.08 3.80 12.84
C VAL A 167 4.34 4.13 12.06
N LEU A 168 4.50 3.51 10.90
CA LEU A 168 5.61 3.75 9.96
C LEU A 168 5.05 4.39 8.71
N ALA A 169 5.69 5.44 8.21
CA ALA A 169 5.31 6.08 6.97
C ALA A 169 6.53 6.74 6.31
N ASP A 170 6.37 7.22 5.10
CA ASP A 170 7.43 7.95 4.40
C ASP A 170 7.48 9.44 4.82
N THR A 171 8.41 10.18 4.24
CA THR A 171 8.62 11.61 4.47
C THR A 171 7.37 12.46 4.14
N TRP A 172 6.52 12.00 3.23
CA TRP A 172 5.32 12.75 2.84
C TRP A 172 4.31 12.86 3.98
N TYR A 173 4.21 11.80 4.79
CA TYR A 173 3.27 11.74 5.92
C TYR A 173 3.87 12.27 7.24
N ALA A 174 5.17 12.64 7.24
CA ALA A 174 5.88 13.16 8.42
C ALA A 174 5.59 14.67 8.64
N CYS A 175 4.32 15.05 8.72
CA CYS A 175 3.88 16.38 9.11
C CYS A 175 3.51 16.43 10.60
N ALA A 176 3.57 17.62 11.20
CA ALA A 176 3.31 17.82 12.61
C ALA A 176 1.91 17.33 13.03
N GLU A 177 0.90 17.62 12.22
CA GLU A 177 -0.48 17.21 12.51
C GLU A 177 -0.63 15.69 12.57
N THR A 178 0.08 14.93 11.70
CA THR A 178 0.06 13.46 11.74
C THR A 178 0.82 12.94 12.97
N MET A 179 1.96 13.54 13.30
CA MET A 179 2.76 13.18 14.51
C MET A 179 1.97 13.42 15.79
N CYS A 180 1.34 14.59 15.93
CA CYS A 180 0.50 14.93 17.08
C CYS A 180 -0.72 14.00 17.17
N TYR A 181 -1.38 13.75 16.04
CA TYR A 181 -2.53 12.84 15.99
C TYR A 181 -2.16 11.42 16.50
N ILE A 182 -1.03 10.88 16.08
CA ILE A 182 -0.59 9.55 16.52
C ILE A 182 -0.30 9.54 18.03
N ARG A 183 0.43 10.53 18.51
CA ARG A 183 0.89 10.54 19.90
C ARG A 183 -0.18 10.99 20.89
N GLU A 184 -1.03 11.95 20.52
CA GLU A 184 -2.00 12.56 21.42
C GLU A 184 -3.40 11.93 21.29
N ASP A 185 -3.87 11.69 20.05
CA ASP A 185 -5.24 11.21 19.82
C ASP A 185 -5.33 9.69 19.76
N LEU A 186 -4.44 9.05 19.02
CA LEU A 186 -4.46 7.62 18.82
C LEU A 186 -4.02 6.85 20.09
N SER A 187 -3.20 7.49 20.93
CA SER A 187 -2.74 6.96 22.23
C SER A 187 -3.73 7.16 23.38
N LYS A 188 -4.87 7.83 23.14
CA LYS A 188 -5.92 7.97 24.18
C LYS A 188 -6.43 6.60 24.64
N GLY A 189 -6.87 6.53 25.89
CA GLY A 189 -7.39 5.30 26.49
C GLY A 189 -6.32 4.32 26.97
N GLY A 190 -5.10 4.80 27.26
CA GLY A 190 -4.00 3.99 27.82
C GLY A 190 -3.18 3.22 26.77
N ARG A 191 -3.36 3.54 25.50
CA ARG A 191 -2.55 2.98 24.40
C ARG A 191 -1.24 3.77 24.31
N ASP A 192 -0.11 3.07 24.20
CA ASP A 192 1.21 3.69 23.99
C ASP A 192 1.64 3.53 22.53
N ILE A 193 1.12 4.43 21.67
CA ILE A 193 1.36 4.39 20.22
C ILE A 193 2.36 5.47 19.84
N HIS A 194 3.39 5.05 19.12
CA HIS A 194 4.47 5.88 18.63
C HIS A 194 4.54 5.85 17.09
N PHE A 195 5.48 6.57 16.53
CA PHE A 195 5.82 6.52 15.10
C PHE A 195 7.33 6.45 14.89
N VAL A 196 7.72 5.95 13.72
CA VAL A 196 9.07 6.12 13.16
C VAL A 196 8.90 6.59 11.73
N MET A 197 9.36 7.80 11.42
CA MET A 197 9.19 8.47 10.13
C MET A 197 10.44 9.25 9.76
N PRO A 198 10.76 9.42 8.46
CA PRO A 198 11.87 10.27 8.06
C PRO A 198 11.48 11.75 8.05
N LEU A 199 12.42 12.61 8.41
CA LEU A 199 12.30 14.06 8.24
C LEU A 199 13.05 14.51 6.98
N LYS A 200 12.55 15.57 6.34
CA LYS A 200 13.27 16.28 5.29
C LYS A 200 14.49 17.00 5.89
N SER A 201 15.61 16.98 5.19
CA SER A 201 16.87 17.59 5.63
C SER A 201 16.77 19.11 5.92
N ASN A 202 15.85 19.79 5.21
CA ASN A 202 15.63 21.22 5.34
C ASN A 202 14.66 21.64 6.48
N ARG A 203 14.28 20.71 7.35
CA ARG A 203 13.41 21.02 8.50
C ARG A 203 14.18 21.81 9.56
N ASN A 204 13.50 22.80 10.14
CA ASN A 204 13.97 23.52 11.33
C ASN A 204 13.70 22.67 12.57
N ILE A 205 14.71 22.54 13.41
CA ILE A 205 14.65 21.82 14.68
C ILE A 205 15.28 22.67 15.79
N ALA A 206 14.90 22.40 17.04
CA ALA A 206 15.58 22.91 18.21
C ALA A 206 16.21 21.74 18.99
N LEU A 207 17.41 21.94 19.56
CA LEU A 207 18.17 20.90 20.24
C LEU A 207 17.79 20.75 21.72
N SER A 208 16.94 21.65 22.24
CA SER A 208 16.40 21.58 23.59
C SER A 208 15.03 22.24 23.67
N LEU A 209 14.27 21.94 24.74
CA LEU A 209 13.04 22.64 25.05
C LEU A 209 13.28 24.14 25.32
N ALA A 210 14.44 24.52 25.85
CA ALA A 210 14.82 25.91 26.09
C ALA A 210 15.01 26.64 24.76
N ASP A 211 15.70 26.05 23.79
CA ASP A 211 15.89 26.60 22.46
C ASP A 211 14.56 26.74 21.73
N LYS A 212 13.68 25.73 21.81
CA LYS A 212 12.33 25.79 21.26
C LYS A 212 11.56 27.00 21.83
N LYS A 213 11.59 27.21 23.15
CA LYS A 213 10.91 28.33 23.82
C LYS A 213 11.52 29.68 23.46
N ALA A 214 12.82 29.73 23.22
CA ALA A 214 13.55 30.91 22.80
C ALA A 214 13.43 31.23 21.29
N GLY A 215 12.88 30.28 20.50
CA GLY A 215 12.79 30.42 19.05
C GLY A 215 14.13 30.19 18.32
N ASN A 216 15.06 29.50 18.96
CA ASN A 216 16.37 29.16 18.39
C ASN A 216 16.23 27.92 17.50
N TRP A 217 16.07 28.13 16.21
CA TRP A 217 15.88 27.09 15.23
C TRP A 217 17.09 26.91 14.34
N GLU A 218 17.49 25.67 14.09
CA GLU A 218 18.55 25.31 13.17
C GLU A 218 18.04 24.36 12.10
N LYS A 219 18.56 24.45 10.88
CA LYS A 219 18.23 23.50 9.82
C LYS A 219 18.89 22.16 10.11
N LEU A 220 18.17 21.08 9.99
CA LEU A 220 18.65 19.73 10.25
C LEU A 220 19.91 19.39 9.43
N GLU A 221 19.97 19.80 8.17
CA GLU A 221 21.12 19.55 7.26
C GLU A 221 22.40 20.28 7.65
N THR A 222 22.32 21.37 8.43
CA THR A 222 23.49 22.16 8.87
C THR A 222 24.14 21.60 10.14
N LEU A 223 23.47 20.64 10.81
CA LEU A 223 23.98 20.06 12.04
C LEU A 223 25.01 18.98 11.78
N SER A 224 26.15 19.08 12.49
CA SER A 224 27.17 18.04 12.53
C SER A 224 26.74 16.91 13.45
N LEU A 225 25.79 16.10 13.01
CA LEU A 225 25.34 14.93 13.75
C LEU A 225 26.23 13.73 13.43
N GLU A 226 26.76 13.10 14.47
CA GLU A 226 27.53 11.87 14.29
C GLU A 226 26.59 10.72 13.90
N GLY A 227 27.05 9.87 12.96
CA GLY A 227 26.35 8.65 12.61
C GLY A 227 26.25 7.71 13.82
N HIS A 228 25.17 6.94 13.91
CA HIS A 228 24.87 6.00 15.01
C HIS A 228 24.58 6.63 16.40
N MET A 229 24.57 7.96 16.52
CA MET A 229 24.12 8.64 17.74
C MET A 229 22.65 9.03 17.65
N LEU A 230 22.01 9.07 18.82
CA LEU A 230 20.63 9.51 18.97
C LEU A 230 20.62 10.89 19.62
N HIS A 231 19.76 11.77 19.13
CA HIS A 231 19.64 13.13 19.61
C HIS A 231 18.19 13.42 19.97
N GLU A 232 17.92 13.99 21.13
CA GLU A 232 16.61 14.54 21.42
C GLU A 232 16.47 15.88 20.70
N ILE A 233 15.38 16.04 19.96
CA ILE A 233 15.08 17.27 19.21
C ILE A 233 13.65 17.70 19.43
N TRP A 234 13.36 18.93 19.05
CA TRP A 234 12.03 19.52 19.11
C TRP A 234 11.66 20.12 17.75
N LEU A 235 10.40 19.95 17.34
CA LEU A 235 9.80 20.65 16.21
C LEU A 235 8.87 21.76 16.73
N GLU A 236 8.68 22.84 15.96
CA GLU A 236 7.88 23.98 16.36
C GLU A 236 6.46 23.60 16.74
N GLU A 237 5.82 22.83 15.88
CA GLU A 237 4.39 22.49 15.98
C GLU A 237 4.13 21.18 16.77
N VAL A 238 5.16 20.53 17.32
CA VAL A 238 5.05 19.25 18.04
C VAL A 238 5.37 19.48 19.52
N ASN A 239 4.44 19.16 20.43
CA ASN A 239 4.49 19.49 21.85
C ASN A 239 5.22 18.47 22.74
N PHE A 240 5.90 17.50 22.14
CA PHE A 240 6.67 16.47 22.82
C PHE A 240 8.06 16.32 22.18
N PRO A 241 9.06 15.80 22.91
CA PRO A 241 10.38 15.55 22.36
C PRO A 241 10.34 14.44 21.31
N LEU A 242 11.25 14.51 20.36
CA LEU A 242 11.46 13.51 19.35
C LEU A 242 12.88 12.97 19.43
N LEU A 243 13.02 11.67 19.30
CA LEU A 243 14.32 11.03 19.14
C LEU A 243 14.70 11.07 17.66
N LEU A 244 15.84 11.66 17.34
CA LEU A 244 16.39 11.75 15.99
C LEU A 244 17.58 10.79 15.84
N CYS A 245 17.61 10.05 14.72
CA CYS A 245 18.82 9.35 14.29
C CYS A 245 19.17 9.72 12.85
N LYS A 246 20.46 9.74 12.56
CA LYS A 246 21.02 9.95 11.22
C LYS A 246 21.56 8.63 10.69
N GLN A 247 21.12 8.23 9.49
CA GLN A 247 21.69 7.10 8.75
C GLN A 247 22.39 7.65 7.50
N VAL A 248 23.58 7.14 7.23
CA VAL A 248 24.34 7.46 6.02
C VAL A 248 24.49 6.18 5.23
N PHE A 249 24.10 6.23 3.96
CA PHE A 249 24.23 5.13 3.01
C PHE A 249 25.27 5.52 1.97
N THR A 250 26.20 4.62 1.67
CA THR A 250 27.12 4.78 0.54
C THR A 250 26.53 4.06 -0.67
N ASN A 251 26.29 4.79 -1.74
CA ASN A 251 25.78 4.27 -2.99
C ASN A 251 26.88 3.56 -3.79
N GLU A 252 26.52 2.76 -4.78
CA GLU A 252 27.47 2.04 -5.64
C GLU A 252 28.40 2.97 -6.43
N ASP A 253 27.95 4.19 -6.73
CA ASP A 253 28.72 5.24 -7.42
C ASP A 253 29.66 6.02 -6.48
N GLY A 254 29.75 5.65 -5.20
CA GLY A 254 30.53 6.32 -4.17
C GLY A 254 29.88 7.58 -3.58
N SER A 255 28.72 8.00 -4.06
CA SER A 255 27.93 9.07 -3.45
C SER A 255 27.34 8.62 -2.12
N SER A 256 27.04 9.58 -1.23
CA SER A 256 26.36 9.28 0.03
C SER A 256 24.97 9.90 0.05
N SER A 257 24.00 9.12 0.53
CA SER A 257 22.66 9.61 0.86
C SER A 257 22.43 9.57 2.37
N VAL A 258 21.70 10.57 2.87
CA VAL A 258 21.44 10.72 4.30
C VAL A 258 19.95 10.61 4.55
N LEU A 259 19.60 9.79 5.54
CA LEU A 259 18.25 9.63 6.02
C LEU A 259 18.19 10.07 7.49
N TYR A 260 17.30 10.99 7.80
CA TYR A 260 17.02 11.43 9.15
C TYR A 260 15.71 10.79 9.61
N LEU A 261 15.78 9.91 10.60
CA LEU A 261 14.59 9.28 11.19
C LEU A 261 14.24 9.94 12.51
N VAL A 262 12.94 10.13 12.76
CA VAL A 262 12.42 10.60 14.05
C VAL A 262 11.39 9.64 14.61
N SER A 263 11.37 9.56 15.94
CA SER A 263 10.37 8.81 16.71
C SER A 263 9.89 9.62 17.91
N SER A 264 8.63 9.42 18.28
CA SER A 264 8.10 9.89 19.56
C SER A 264 8.44 8.95 20.74
N ASP A 265 9.01 7.77 20.48
CA ASP A 265 9.53 6.87 21.52
C ASP A 265 11.00 7.21 21.77
N THR A 266 11.26 7.98 22.82
CA THR A 266 12.60 8.43 23.21
C THR A 266 13.42 7.34 23.89
N SER A 267 12.85 6.16 24.14
CA SER A 267 13.52 5.01 24.75
C SER A 267 14.19 4.07 23.73
N LEU A 268 13.99 4.31 22.43
CA LEU A 268 14.56 3.44 21.39
C LEU A 268 16.08 3.52 21.33
N SER A 269 16.73 2.37 21.12
CA SER A 269 18.13 2.35 20.67
C SER A 269 18.20 2.66 19.16
N TRP A 270 19.38 3.02 18.69
CA TRP A 270 19.63 3.28 17.26
C TRP A 270 19.26 2.05 16.40
N GLU A 271 19.70 0.86 16.81
CA GLU A 271 19.40 -0.41 16.11
C GLU A 271 17.89 -0.70 16.10
N ARG A 272 17.20 -0.47 17.24
CA ARG A 272 15.76 -0.71 17.30
C ARG A 272 14.98 0.23 16.40
N MET A 273 15.35 1.51 16.38
CA MET A 273 14.71 2.53 15.54
C MET A 273 14.92 2.24 14.05
N THR A 274 16.14 1.90 13.65
CA THR A 274 16.46 1.60 12.25
C THR A 274 15.82 0.30 11.78
N ASN A 275 15.82 -0.75 12.61
CA ASN A 275 15.15 -2.02 12.32
C ASN A 275 13.62 -1.85 12.20
N LEU A 276 13.01 -1.02 13.06
CA LEU A 276 11.60 -0.69 12.94
C LEU A 276 11.30 0.00 11.60
N TYR A 277 12.11 0.98 11.21
CA TYR A 277 11.89 1.68 9.96
C TYR A 277 12.11 0.78 8.73
N GLN A 278 13.04 -0.17 8.78
CA GLN A 278 13.23 -1.15 7.71
C GLN A 278 11.96 -1.98 7.43
N ARG A 279 11.11 -2.21 8.43
CA ARG A 279 9.83 -2.90 8.24
C ARG A 279 8.89 -2.15 7.29
N ARG A 280 9.04 -0.82 7.14
CA ARG A 280 8.30 -0.04 6.15
C ARG A 280 8.46 -0.59 4.74
N TRP A 281 9.61 -1.20 4.41
CA TRP A 281 9.85 -1.78 3.10
C TRP A 281 8.83 -2.85 2.69
N LYS A 282 8.10 -3.43 3.64
CA LYS A 282 7.01 -4.36 3.36
C LYS A 282 5.89 -3.76 2.53
N VAL A 283 5.68 -2.44 2.58
CA VAL A 283 4.66 -1.78 1.75
C VAL A 283 5.07 -1.73 0.27
N GLU A 284 6.36 -1.63 -0.03
CA GLU A 284 6.87 -1.69 -1.40
C GLU A 284 6.66 -3.10 -2.01
N GLU A 285 6.98 -4.15 -1.22
CA GLU A 285 6.69 -5.54 -1.60
C GLU A 285 5.19 -5.76 -1.84
N TYR A 286 4.36 -5.19 -0.97
CA TYR A 286 2.90 -5.23 -1.09
C TYR A 286 2.41 -4.55 -2.37
N HIS A 287 2.81 -3.30 -2.65
CA HIS A 287 2.43 -2.59 -3.86
C HIS A 287 2.85 -3.35 -5.12
N LYS A 288 4.09 -3.86 -5.15
CA LYS A 288 4.59 -4.67 -6.26
C LYS A 288 3.77 -5.94 -6.44
N SER A 289 3.42 -6.61 -5.34
CA SER A 289 2.62 -7.85 -5.40
C SER A 289 1.17 -7.59 -5.81
N LEU A 290 0.54 -6.50 -5.36
CA LEU A 290 -0.79 -6.09 -5.84
C LEU A 290 -0.81 -5.96 -7.36
N LYS A 291 0.18 -5.26 -7.93
CA LYS A 291 0.28 -5.02 -9.37
C LYS A 291 0.54 -6.32 -10.15
N GLN A 292 1.52 -7.10 -9.73
CA GLN A 292 2.03 -8.25 -10.49
C GLN A 292 1.33 -9.58 -10.17
N ASN A 293 0.97 -9.81 -8.90
CA ASN A 293 0.45 -11.11 -8.45
C ASN A 293 -1.07 -11.11 -8.25
N ALA A 294 -1.66 -9.96 -7.83
CA ALA A 294 -3.10 -9.80 -7.66
C ALA A 294 -3.78 -9.09 -8.84
N SER A 295 -3.10 -8.91 -9.97
CA SER A 295 -3.64 -8.42 -11.24
C SER A 295 -4.25 -7.01 -11.21
N LEU A 296 -3.78 -6.12 -10.33
CA LEU A 296 -4.28 -4.74 -10.24
C LEU A 296 -4.18 -4.00 -11.59
N GLU A 297 -3.07 -4.19 -12.32
CA GLU A 297 -2.81 -3.53 -13.60
C GLU A 297 -3.63 -4.10 -14.78
N LYS A 298 -4.28 -5.26 -14.59
CA LYS A 298 -4.84 -6.05 -15.70
C LYS A 298 -6.34 -5.87 -15.91
N SER A 299 -6.99 -4.99 -15.14
CA SER A 299 -8.42 -4.73 -15.29
C SER A 299 -8.73 -3.84 -16.49
N PRO A 300 -9.66 -4.24 -17.36
CA PRO A 300 -10.16 -3.41 -18.44
C PRO A 300 -11.29 -2.46 -18.02
N THR A 301 -11.66 -2.43 -16.73
CA THR A 301 -12.75 -1.60 -16.22
C THR A 301 -12.42 -0.10 -16.32
N ARG A 302 -13.46 0.74 -16.51
CA ARG A 302 -13.29 2.18 -16.78
C ARG A 302 -14.07 3.10 -15.85
N THR A 303 -15.18 2.63 -15.26
CA THR A 303 -16.00 3.48 -14.38
C THR A 303 -15.41 3.53 -12.96
N VAL A 304 -15.71 4.57 -12.21
CA VAL A 304 -15.28 4.74 -10.81
C VAL A 304 -15.64 3.50 -9.98
N THR A 305 -16.91 3.08 -10.05
CA THR A 305 -17.42 1.93 -9.29
C THR A 305 -16.69 0.64 -9.63
N THR A 306 -16.57 0.32 -10.92
CA THR A 306 -15.96 -0.96 -11.35
C THR A 306 -14.48 -1.00 -11.05
N GLN A 307 -13.77 0.12 -11.13
CA GLN A 307 -12.36 0.22 -10.77
C GLN A 307 -12.15 0.11 -9.26
N THR A 308 -13.01 0.75 -8.45
CA THR A 308 -12.96 0.63 -6.98
C THR A 308 -13.20 -0.80 -6.53
N ASN A 309 -14.21 -1.46 -7.09
CA ASN A 309 -14.55 -2.84 -6.74
C ASN A 309 -13.49 -3.84 -7.24
N HIS A 310 -12.86 -3.58 -8.39
CA HIS A 310 -11.71 -4.35 -8.84
C HIS A 310 -10.51 -4.17 -7.89
N PHE A 311 -10.19 -2.93 -7.50
CA PHE A 311 -9.13 -2.64 -6.52
C PHE A 311 -9.37 -3.39 -5.21
N PHE A 312 -10.60 -3.32 -4.69
CA PHE A 312 -11.00 -4.07 -3.49
C PHE A 312 -10.78 -5.58 -3.65
N ALA A 313 -11.17 -6.16 -4.79
CA ALA A 313 -10.95 -7.58 -5.06
C ALA A 313 -9.44 -7.93 -5.13
N CYS A 314 -8.60 -7.02 -5.64
CA CYS A 314 -7.14 -7.19 -5.63
C CYS A 314 -6.57 -7.21 -4.20
N LEU A 315 -7.11 -6.41 -3.27
CA LEU A 315 -6.73 -6.47 -1.86
C LEU A 315 -7.05 -7.84 -1.26
N LEU A 316 -8.22 -8.39 -1.57
CA LEU A 316 -8.61 -9.74 -1.10
C LEU A 316 -7.76 -10.84 -1.74
N ALA A 317 -7.42 -10.71 -3.03
CA ALA A 317 -6.51 -11.63 -3.70
C ALA A 317 -5.12 -11.60 -3.04
N TYR A 318 -4.61 -10.41 -2.68
CA TYR A 318 -3.37 -10.29 -1.93
C TYR A 318 -3.46 -10.97 -0.55
N ILE A 319 -4.56 -10.80 0.20
CA ILE A 319 -4.77 -11.47 1.49
C ILE A 319 -4.76 -13.00 1.33
N LYS A 320 -5.36 -13.54 0.25
CA LYS A 320 -5.26 -14.97 -0.08
C LYS A 320 -3.81 -15.40 -0.32
N LEU A 321 -3.04 -14.61 -1.06
CA LEU A 321 -1.62 -14.88 -1.29
C LEU A 321 -0.80 -14.86 0.01
N GLU A 322 -1.07 -13.94 0.94
CA GLU A 322 -0.42 -13.91 2.26
C GLU A 322 -0.72 -15.18 3.07
N LYS A 323 -1.97 -15.66 3.06
CA LYS A 323 -2.33 -16.95 3.68
C LYS A 323 -1.56 -18.12 3.06
N LEU A 324 -1.55 -18.21 1.73
CA LEU A 324 -0.84 -19.25 1.00
C LEU A 324 0.68 -19.19 1.25
N LYS A 325 1.27 -17.99 1.34
CA LYS A 325 2.69 -17.80 1.69
C LYS A 325 3.03 -18.46 3.03
N VAL A 326 2.22 -18.23 4.05
CA VAL A 326 2.44 -18.83 5.38
C VAL A 326 2.28 -20.34 5.35
N GLN A 327 1.27 -20.86 4.65
CA GLN A 327 0.99 -22.29 4.55
C GLN A 327 2.05 -23.06 3.75
N THR A 328 2.53 -22.47 2.65
CA THR A 328 3.42 -23.16 1.70
C THR A 328 4.89 -22.82 1.86
N LYS A 329 5.21 -21.76 2.64
CA LYS A 329 6.55 -21.15 2.76
C LYS A 329 7.10 -20.60 1.43
N LEU A 330 6.24 -20.42 0.43
CA LEU A 330 6.60 -19.82 -0.86
C LEU A 330 6.17 -18.35 -0.87
N ASN A 331 7.02 -17.45 -1.36
CA ASN A 331 6.62 -16.08 -1.59
C ASN A 331 5.61 -15.97 -2.76
N HIS A 332 4.95 -14.80 -2.90
CA HIS A 332 3.89 -14.61 -3.89
C HIS A 332 4.36 -14.86 -5.33
N TYR A 333 5.61 -14.54 -5.66
CA TYR A 333 6.19 -14.77 -6.99
C TYR A 333 6.40 -16.25 -7.27
N ALA A 334 6.92 -16.99 -6.31
CA ALA A 334 7.09 -18.44 -6.41
C ALA A 334 5.73 -19.17 -6.50
N LEU A 335 4.72 -18.70 -5.74
CA LEU A 335 3.34 -19.19 -5.85
C LEU A 335 2.78 -18.96 -7.26
N LYS A 336 2.90 -17.72 -7.77
CA LYS A 336 2.43 -17.36 -9.11
C LYS A 336 3.14 -18.20 -10.19
N THR A 337 4.46 -18.37 -10.08
CA THR A 337 5.26 -19.20 -10.99
C THR A 337 4.79 -20.65 -10.97
N LYS A 338 4.54 -21.22 -9.79
CA LYS A 338 4.05 -22.60 -9.65
C LYS A 338 2.68 -22.79 -10.33
N ILE A 339 1.75 -21.87 -10.11
CA ILE A 339 0.42 -21.86 -10.76
C ILE A 339 0.57 -21.77 -12.27
N TYR A 340 1.41 -20.84 -12.75
CA TYR A 340 1.67 -20.64 -14.18
C TYR A 340 2.23 -21.90 -14.84
N PHE A 341 3.26 -22.53 -14.27
CA PHE A 341 3.84 -23.75 -14.82
C PHE A 341 2.85 -24.91 -14.86
N SER A 342 2.00 -25.06 -13.86
CA SER A 342 0.93 -26.08 -13.87
C SER A 342 -0.04 -25.86 -15.02
N GLY A 343 -0.47 -24.60 -15.25
CA GLY A 343 -1.30 -24.26 -16.40
C GLY A 343 -0.60 -24.46 -17.75
N LEU A 344 0.68 -24.09 -17.84
CA LEU A 344 1.48 -24.25 -19.04
C LEU A 344 1.70 -25.74 -19.41
N GLN A 345 1.92 -26.60 -18.41
CA GLN A 345 2.03 -28.06 -18.63
C GLN A 345 0.74 -28.61 -19.25
N HIS A 346 -0.43 -28.20 -18.73
CA HIS A 346 -1.71 -28.60 -19.28
C HIS A 346 -1.90 -28.11 -20.72
N ALA A 347 -1.65 -26.82 -20.97
CA ALA A 347 -1.74 -26.23 -22.30
C ALA A 347 -0.78 -26.91 -23.32
N PHE A 348 0.42 -27.29 -22.87
CA PHE A 348 1.38 -28.01 -23.70
C PHE A 348 0.87 -29.41 -24.08
N GLN A 349 0.28 -30.14 -23.12
CA GLN A 349 -0.34 -31.45 -23.40
C GLN A 349 -1.50 -31.34 -24.39
N GLU A 350 -2.38 -30.37 -24.24
CA GLU A 350 -3.49 -30.10 -25.16
C GLU A 350 -2.99 -29.78 -26.57
N LEU A 351 -1.95 -28.93 -26.70
CA LEU A 351 -1.35 -28.61 -28.00
C LEU A 351 -0.79 -29.85 -28.67
N GLN A 352 -0.10 -30.74 -27.93
CA GLN A 352 0.39 -32.00 -28.48
C GLN A 352 -0.75 -32.91 -28.94
N ALA A 353 -1.82 -33.05 -28.14
CA ALA A 353 -2.98 -33.84 -28.51
C ALA A 353 -3.64 -33.32 -29.81
N MET A 354 -3.79 -32.00 -29.97
CA MET A 354 -4.32 -31.40 -31.22
C MET A 354 -3.44 -31.71 -32.45
N GLN A 355 -2.12 -31.67 -32.30
CA GLN A 355 -1.18 -31.99 -33.38
C GLN A 355 -1.24 -33.45 -33.78
N TYR A 356 -1.37 -34.39 -32.84
CA TYR A 356 -1.52 -35.82 -33.16
C TYR A 356 -2.83 -36.11 -33.86
N HIS A 357 -3.94 -35.50 -33.45
CA HIS A 357 -5.24 -35.68 -34.17
C HIS A 357 -5.22 -35.12 -35.58
N SER A 358 -4.47 -34.06 -35.85
CA SER A 358 -4.37 -33.46 -37.19
C SER A 358 -3.50 -34.28 -38.17
N THR A 359 -2.58 -35.11 -37.65
CA THR A 359 -1.64 -35.91 -38.48
C THR A 359 -2.13 -37.32 -38.80
N GLY A 360 -3.31 -37.75 -38.29
CA GLY A 360 -3.92 -39.07 -38.60
C GLY A 360 -3.09 -40.28 -38.18
N LYS A 361 -2.05 -40.08 -37.35
CA LYS A 361 -1.21 -41.20 -36.80
C LYS A 361 -1.80 -41.68 -35.48
N THR A 362 -2.50 -42.79 -35.53
CA THR A 362 -2.85 -43.59 -34.34
C THR A 362 -1.55 -44.03 -33.69
N VAL A 363 -1.31 -43.59 -32.48
CA VAL A 363 -0.24 -44.16 -31.63
C VAL A 363 -0.74 -45.51 -31.18
N THR A 364 -0.21 -46.60 -31.84
CA THR A 364 -0.29 -47.91 -31.25
C THR A 364 0.62 -47.97 -30.05
N ALA A 365 0.06 -48.37 -28.90
CA ALA A 365 0.67 -48.52 -27.58
C ALA A 365 1.92 -49.41 -27.58
#